data_54da9d913d5bce0664757ca1a4738a2b
#
_entry.id   54da9d913d5bce0664757ca1a4738a2b
#
_cell.length_a   1.000
_cell.length_b   1.000
_cell.length_c   1.000
_cell.angle_alpha   90.00
_cell.angle_beta   90.00
_cell.angle_gamma   90.00
#
_symmetry.space_group_name_H-M   'P 1'
#
loop_
_entity.id
_entity.type
_entity.pdbx_description
1 polymer ?
#
loop_
_entity_poly.entity_id
_entity_poly.type
_entity_poly.pdbx_seq_one_letter_code
_entity_poly.pdbx_strand_id
1 'polypeptide(L)'
;MKRNIYMILFVGMLFLSCEDYLDKAPESGLTTEEVFSKYENFRSFFDAVYTGTSNDDPSQGPSKWFAYNITTSYNLYLTQSDLRTTWEALTETADMGRINRQMIKYGQIESQLQWFTNYRVAPIMMSMFKTIRISNVALNNIHMLADADTETINDFKGQAFFVRAYSHFALLRIWGGMPYIDYAITADDVWDIPRLSNNETLKRVAADLDSAAFYFEKAGKMRRDPGPGETGHLNDPEQWRPNGVAAKALKGRALLYAASPLSNTNGQKDWQDAAIACWEAIKIAEQYEYALLPAA
;
A
#
# COMPACT_ATOMS: atom_id res chain seq x y z
N MET A 1 -63.85 -36.97 -13.72
CA MET A 1 -63.91 -35.59 -13.22
C MET A 1 -63.00 -35.32 -12.01
N LYS A 2 -63.00 -36.13 -10.96
CA LYS A 2 -62.17 -35.89 -9.76
C LYS A 2 -60.65 -35.80 -10.07
N ARG A 3 -60.11 -36.61 -10.95
CA ARG A 3 -58.65 -36.65 -11.31
C ARG A 3 -58.16 -35.34 -11.95
N ASN A 4 -59.00 -34.68 -12.75
CA ASN A 4 -58.62 -33.41 -13.39
C ASN A 4 -58.66 -32.21 -12.41
N ILE A 5 -59.46 -32.28 -11.36
CA ILE A 5 -59.52 -31.24 -10.32
C ILE A 5 -58.25 -31.23 -9.50
N TYR A 6 -57.68 -32.39 -9.15
CA TYR A 6 -56.41 -32.47 -8.44
C TYR A 6 -55.22 -31.99 -9.28
N MET A 7 -55.27 -32.20 -10.59
CA MET A 7 -54.26 -31.71 -11.51
C MET A 7 -54.25 -30.20 -11.64
N ILE A 8 -55.43 -29.58 -11.65
CA ILE A 8 -55.58 -28.09 -11.68
C ILE A 8 -55.16 -27.49 -10.35
N LEU A 9 -55.47 -28.11 -9.22
CA LEU A 9 -55.02 -27.69 -7.88
C LEU A 9 -53.51 -27.79 -7.73
N PHE A 10 -52.87 -28.84 -8.26
CA PHE A 10 -51.42 -29.01 -8.22
C PHE A 10 -50.67 -27.96 -9.09
N VAL A 11 -51.21 -27.65 -10.28
CA VAL A 11 -50.67 -26.58 -11.15
C VAL A 11 -50.84 -25.21 -10.50
N GLY A 12 -52.00 -24.95 -9.82
CA GLY A 12 -52.22 -23.68 -9.11
C GLY A 12 -51.27 -23.45 -7.93
N MET A 13 -50.78 -24.52 -7.26
CA MET A 13 -49.76 -24.40 -6.19
C MET A 13 -48.35 -24.07 -6.69
N LEU A 14 -48.05 -24.29 -7.97
CA LEU A 14 -46.74 -23.94 -8.56
C LEU A 14 -46.58 -22.45 -8.83
N PHE A 15 -47.65 -21.66 -8.81
CA PHE A 15 -47.60 -20.20 -8.99
C PHE A 15 -47.60 -19.41 -7.70
N LEU A 16 -47.58 -20.07 -6.52
CA LEU A 16 -47.32 -19.44 -5.24
C LEU A 16 -45.80 -19.47 -4.98
N SER A 17 -45.02 -19.02 -5.91
CA SER A 17 -43.59 -18.78 -5.74
C SER A 17 -43.44 -17.54 -4.87
N CYS A 18 -42.71 -17.68 -3.78
CA CYS A 18 -42.41 -16.60 -2.83
C CYS A 18 -41.65 -15.48 -3.55
N GLU A 19 -42.32 -14.40 -3.92
CA GLU A 19 -41.69 -13.14 -4.35
C GLU A 19 -40.86 -12.55 -3.22
N ASP A 20 -41.29 -12.71 -1.96
CA ASP A 20 -40.57 -12.23 -0.77
C ASP A 20 -39.15 -12.83 -0.55
N TYR A 21 -38.80 -13.92 -1.25
CA TYR A 21 -37.43 -14.49 -1.13
C TYR A 21 -36.41 -13.76 -1.98
N LEU A 22 -36.86 -13.10 -3.08
CA LEU A 22 -35.95 -12.33 -3.95
C LEU A 22 -35.79 -10.88 -3.47
N ASP A 23 -36.70 -10.37 -2.67
CA ASP A 23 -36.67 -9.02 -2.09
C ASP A 23 -35.91 -8.97 -0.73
N LYS A 24 -35.35 -10.06 -0.25
CA LYS A 24 -34.35 -9.97 0.82
C LYS A 24 -33.12 -9.27 0.27
N ALA A 25 -33.03 -7.97 0.54
CA ALA A 25 -31.75 -7.28 0.53
C ALA A 25 -30.75 -8.16 1.25
N PRO A 26 -29.52 -8.34 0.75
CA PRO A 26 -28.52 -9.14 1.43
C PRO A 26 -28.36 -8.58 2.85
N GLU A 27 -28.92 -9.30 3.82
CA GLU A 27 -28.65 -9.04 5.23
C GLU A 27 -27.17 -9.23 5.44
N SER A 28 -26.48 -8.15 5.85
CA SER A 28 -25.10 -8.12 6.31
C SER A 28 -24.02 -7.58 5.37
N GLY A 29 -24.28 -6.59 4.57
CA GLY A 29 -23.19 -5.73 4.05
C GLY A 29 -23.36 -4.33 4.63
N LEU A 30 -22.37 -3.79 5.32
CA LEU A 30 -22.32 -2.37 5.62
C LEU A 30 -22.42 -1.61 4.29
N THR A 31 -23.32 -0.66 4.20
CA THR A 31 -23.41 0.21 3.02
C THR A 31 -22.13 1.07 2.91
N THR A 32 -21.84 1.56 1.73
CA THR A 32 -20.70 2.49 1.53
C THR A 32 -20.78 3.67 2.51
N GLU A 33 -21.97 4.21 2.72
CA GLU A 33 -22.18 5.30 3.66
C GLU A 33 -21.89 4.89 5.12
N GLU A 34 -22.32 3.73 5.56
CA GLU A 34 -22.04 3.22 6.91
C GLU A 34 -20.56 2.97 7.15
N VAL A 35 -19.83 2.51 6.12
CA VAL A 35 -18.38 2.31 6.22
C VAL A 35 -17.64 3.63 6.32
N PHE A 36 -18.00 4.63 5.52
CA PHE A 36 -17.18 5.83 5.36
C PHE A 36 -17.68 7.06 6.13
N SER A 37 -18.88 7.02 6.72
CA SER A 37 -19.39 8.13 7.53
C SER A 37 -18.93 8.11 8.98
N LYS A 38 -18.46 6.96 9.50
CA LYS A 38 -18.06 6.78 10.90
C LYS A 38 -16.56 6.49 11.01
N TYR A 39 -15.90 7.17 11.94
CA TYR A 39 -14.47 7.05 12.20
C TYR A 39 -14.02 5.59 12.42
N GLU A 40 -14.68 4.84 13.31
CA GLU A 40 -14.30 3.46 13.62
C GLU A 40 -14.38 2.54 12.41
N ASN A 41 -15.40 2.69 11.59
CA ASN A 41 -15.58 1.88 10.39
C ASN A 41 -14.57 2.28 9.31
N PHE A 42 -14.38 3.59 9.09
CA PHE A 42 -13.38 4.13 8.17
C PHE A 42 -11.98 3.66 8.57
N ARG A 43 -11.63 3.79 9.85
CA ARG A 43 -10.35 3.34 10.39
C ARG A 43 -10.15 1.84 10.17
N SER A 44 -11.14 1.03 10.51
CA SER A 44 -11.07 -0.43 10.30
C SER A 44 -10.87 -0.80 8.84
N PHE A 45 -11.56 -0.11 7.92
CA PHE A 45 -11.36 -0.27 6.48
C PHE A 45 -9.94 0.14 6.06
N PHE A 46 -9.49 1.32 6.49
CA PHE A 46 -8.18 1.84 6.08
C PHE A 46 -7.03 1.05 6.69
N ASP A 47 -7.12 0.62 7.93
CA ASP A 47 -6.06 -0.12 8.63
C ASP A 47 -5.73 -1.46 7.96
N ALA A 48 -6.58 -1.96 7.07
CA ALA A 48 -6.27 -3.10 6.23
C ALA A 48 -5.02 -2.90 5.35
N VAL A 49 -4.58 -1.64 5.09
CA VAL A 49 -3.30 -1.37 4.39
C VAL A 49 -2.09 -1.79 5.22
N TYR A 50 -2.20 -1.78 6.56
CA TYR A 50 -1.13 -2.16 7.48
C TYR A 50 -1.15 -3.64 7.84
N THR A 51 -2.31 -4.26 7.82
CA THR A 51 -2.47 -5.67 8.21
C THR A 51 -2.08 -6.64 7.09
N GLY A 52 -2.00 -6.18 5.85
CA GLY A 52 -1.64 -6.95 4.66
C GLY A 52 -2.22 -8.37 4.70
N THR A 53 -3.28 -8.64 3.99
CA THR A 53 -3.86 -9.97 3.96
C THR A 53 -2.97 -10.93 3.17
N SER A 54 -2.22 -11.78 3.85
CA SER A 54 -1.81 -13.04 3.28
C SER A 54 -2.86 -14.07 3.66
N ASN A 55 -3.57 -14.55 2.66
CA ASN A 55 -4.47 -15.70 2.73
C ASN A 55 -5.48 -15.72 3.91
N ASP A 56 -6.67 -16.14 3.60
CA ASP A 56 -7.80 -16.42 4.47
C ASP A 56 -7.53 -17.46 5.59
N ASP A 57 -6.29 -17.59 6.04
CA ASP A 57 -5.93 -18.42 7.17
C ASP A 57 -5.83 -17.55 8.44
N PRO A 58 -6.88 -17.50 9.26
CA PRO A 58 -6.89 -16.74 10.51
C PRO A 58 -5.85 -17.25 11.53
N SER A 59 -5.28 -18.45 11.34
CA SER A 59 -4.25 -19.00 12.21
C SER A 59 -2.86 -18.36 12.00
N GLN A 60 -2.65 -17.70 10.86
CA GLN A 60 -1.35 -17.08 10.51
C GLN A 60 -1.17 -15.66 11.09
N GLY A 61 -2.20 -15.12 11.70
CA GLY A 61 -2.22 -13.72 12.16
C GLY A 61 -2.23 -12.69 11.02
N PRO A 62 -2.44 -11.41 11.33
CA PRO A 62 -2.37 -10.35 10.32
C PRO A 62 -1.01 -10.38 9.64
N SER A 63 -0.99 -10.41 8.31
CA SER A 63 0.27 -10.46 7.59
C SER A 63 1.01 -9.15 7.80
N LYS A 64 2.10 -9.24 8.50
CA LYS A 64 3.02 -8.14 8.83
C LYS A 64 3.74 -7.56 7.60
N TRP A 65 3.23 -7.80 6.38
CA TRP A 65 3.93 -7.50 5.14
C TRP A 65 4.13 -6.02 4.90
N PHE A 66 3.13 -5.18 5.17
CA PHE A 66 3.29 -3.74 4.96
C PHE A 66 4.20 -3.15 6.04
N ALA A 67 3.93 -3.40 7.31
CA ALA A 67 4.80 -3.00 8.41
C ALA A 67 6.21 -3.57 8.21
N TYR A 68 6.32 -4.81 7.76
CA TYR A 68 7.59 -5.46 7.48
C TYR A 68 8.34 -4.85 6.30
N ASN A 69 7.65 -4.44 5.23
CA ASN A 69 8.28 -3.79 4.08
C ASN A 69 8.62 -2.32 4.33
N ILE A 70 7.87 -1.60 5.16
CA ILE A 70 8.23 -0.22 5.53
C ILE A 70 9.40 -0.20 6.52
N THR A 71 9.37 -1.06 7.53
CA THR A 71 10.38 -1.09 8.60
C THR A 71 11.63 -1.85 8.21
N THR A 72 11.51 -2.82 7.31
CA THR A 72 12.63 -3.62 6.82
C THR A 72 12.69 -3.58 5.31
N SER A 73 12.92 -2.40 4.74
CA SER A 73 13.18 -2.26 3.29
C SER A 73 14.36 -3.10 2.79
N TYR A 74 14.90 -3.93 3.64
CA TYR A 74 16.04 -4.82 3.42
C TYR A 74 15.68 -6.30 3.28
N ASN A 75 14.43 -6.71 3.56
CA ASN A 75 14.10 -8.14 3.55
C ASN A 75 13.13 -8.50 2.43
N LEU A 76 13.68 -8.99 1.33
CA LEU A 76 12.91 -9.75 0.36
C LEU A 76 12.83 -11.20 0.87
N TYR A 77 11.67 -11.61 1.41
CA TYR A 77 11.46 -12.99 1.82
C TYR A 77 11.29 -13.88 0.60
N LEU A 78 12.31 -14.62 0.27
CA LEU A 78 12.25 -15.57 -0.85
C LEU A 78 11.91 -17.00 -0.45
N THR A 79 11.94 -17.37 0.84
CA THR A 79 11.48 -18.71 1.30
C THR A 79 11.22 -18.78 2.81
N GLN A 80 10.50 -19.83 3.20
CA GLN A 80 9.86 -20.01 4.50
C GLN A 80 10.82 -20.35 5.67
N SER A 81 12.00 -20.82 5.43
CA SER A 81 12.81 -21.39 6.51
C SER A 81 14.10 -20.67 6.86
N ASP A 82 14.64 -19.77 6.02
CA ASP A 82 16.01 -19.33 6.27
C ASP A 82 16.42 -17.96 5.75
N LEU A 83 15.46 -17.05 5.45
CA LEU A 83 15.88 -16.03 4.56
C LEU A 83 15.49 -14.62 4.80
N ARG A 84 16.27 -14.05 5.57
CA ARG A 84 16.54 -12.61 5.57
C ARG A 84 17.48 -12.29 4.42
N THR A 85 16.93 -12.31 3.20
CA THR A 85 17.68 -11.82 2.04
C THR A 85 17.56 -10.31 2.07
N THR A 86 18.62 -9.65 2.39
CA THR A 86 18.68 -8.20 2.24
C THR A 86 18.78 -7.86 0.75
N TRP A 87 18.28 -6.70 0.35
CA TRP A 87 18.47 -6.22 -1.01
C TRP A 87 19.96 -6.10 -1.37
N GLU A 88 20.81 -5.89 -0.37
CA GLU A 88 22.26 -5.85 -0.52
C GLU A 88 22.81 -7.17 -1.02
N ALA A 89 22.25 -8.32 -0.62
CA ALA A 89 22.68 -9.63 -1.12
C ALA A 89 22.37 -9.86 -2.62
N LEU A 90 21.56 -9.00 -3.22
CA LEU A 90 21.29 -8.98 -4.66
C LEU A 90 22.23 -8.05 -5.43
N THR A 91 23.10 -7.34 -4.71
CA THR A 91 24.07 -6.40 -5.27
C THR A 91 25.49 -6.96 -5.09
N GLU A 92 26.48 -6.18 -5.54
CA GLU A 92 27.90 -6.52 -5.37
C GLU A 92 28.40 -6.25 -3.94
N THR A 93 27.61 -5.60 -3.10
CA THR A 93 28.02 -5.17 -1.76
C THR A 93 27.92 -6.27 -0.71
N ALA A 94 27.16 -7.33 -0.96
CA ALA A 94 27.01 -8.46 -0.05
C ALA A 94 26.84 -9.79 -0.80
N ASP A 95 27.33 -10.87 -0.20
CA ASP A 95 27.08 -12.25 -0.64
C ASP A 95 26.58 -13.06 0.55
N MET A 96 25.52 -13.82 0.33
CA MET A 96 24.94 -14.65 1.39
C MET A 96 25.44 -16.10 1.40
N GLY A 97 26.37 -16.46 0.52
CA GLY A 97 27.00 -17.79 0.49
C GLY A 97 26.04 -18.95 0.17
N ARG A 98 24.86 -18.70 -0.38
CA ARG A 98 23.87 -19.74 -0.72
C ARG A 98 23.49 -19.71 -2.20
N ILE A 99 23.61 -20.85 -2.87
CA ILE A 99 23.47 -21.04 -4.33
C ILE A 99 22.10 -20.56 -4.86
N ASN A 100 21.01 -20.80 -4.14
CA ASN A 100 19.65 -20.50 -4.61
C ASN A 100 19.34 -18.98 -4.70
N ARG A 101 20.22 -18.10 -4.31
CA ARG A 101 20.03 -16.65 -4.28
C ARG A 101 20.81 -15.90 -5.33
N GLN A 102 21.75 -16.55 -5.91
CA GLN A 102 22.46 -16.02 -7.06
C GLN A 102 21.56 -15.95 -8.30
N MET A 103 20.38 -16.60 -8.28
CA MET A 103 19.45 -16.62 -9.40
C MET A 103 18.99 -15.21 -9.84
N ILE A 104 18.72 -14.30 -8.89
CA ILE A 104 18.41 -12.89 -9.22
C ILE A 104 19.65 -12.19 -9.78
N LYS A 105 20.80 -12.41 -9.13
CA LYS A 105 22.08 -11.80 -9.50
C LYS A 105 22.54 -12.23 -10.91
N TYR A 106 22.19 -13.44 -11.33
CA TYR A 106 22.48 -13.95 -12.67
C TYR A 106 21.35 -13.78 -13.67
N GLY A 107 20.30 -12.99 -13.35
CA GLY A 107 19.18 -12.75 -14.25
C GLY A 107 18.31 -13.99 -14.51
N GLN A 108 18.37 -14.99 -13.64
CA GLN A 108 17.61 -16.25 -13.78
C GLN A 108 16.19 -16.16 -13.20
N ILE A 109 15.80 -15.02 -12.65
CA ILE A 109 14.44 -14.80 -12.18
C ILE A 109 13.71 -13.98 -13.24
N GLU A 110 12.83 -14.67 -13.95
CA GLU A 110 11.88 -14.03 -14.84
C GLU A 110 10.71 -13.47 -14.04
N SER A 111 10.20 -12.30 -14.42
CA SER A 111 9.08 -11.62 -13.76
C SER A 111 7.78 -12.43 -13.76
N GLN A 112 7.71 -13.51 -14.55
CA GLN A 112 6.55 -14.37 -14.74
C GLN A 112 6.71 -15.79 -14.16
N LEU A 113 7.82 -16.08 -13.51
CA LEU A 113 8.10 -17.45 -13.06
C LEU A 113 7.09 -17.95 -12.03
N GLN A 114 6.63 -19.19 -12.23
CA GLN A 114 5.84 -19.97 -11.27
C GLN A 114 6.46 -20.05 -9.87
N TRP A 115 7.74 -19.79 -9.72
CA TRP A 115 8.41 -19.64 -8.44
C TRP A 115 7.82 -18.53 -7.60
N PHE A 116 7.35 -17.47 -8.23
CA PHE A 116 6.66 -16.39 -7.57
C PHE A 116 5.23 -16.75 -7.16
N THR A 117 4.61 -17.73 -7.80
CA THR A 117 3.28 -18.20 -7.42
C THR A 117 3.31 -19.16 -6.24
N ASN A 118 4.35 -19.98 -6.12
CA ASN A 118 4.49 -20.94 -5.03
C ASN A 118 5.23 -20.36 -3.80
N TYR A 119 6.00 -19.28 -3.95
CA TYR A 119 6.84 -18.72 -2.90
C TYR A 119 6.71 -17.20 -2.77
N ARG A 120 5.51 -16.70 -2.40
CA ARG A 120 5.33 -15.39 -1.72
C ARG A 120 5.67 -14.08 -2.45
N VAL A 121 5.96 -14.05 -3.74
CA VAL A 121 6.11 -12.81 -4.50
C VAL A 121 4.81 -12.42 -5.20
N ALA A 122 4.03 -13.37 -5.67
CA ALA A 122 2.64 -13.10 -6.07
C ALA A 122 1.85 -12.39 -4.95
N PRO A 123 2.00 -12.80 -3.66
CA PRO A 123 1.46 -12.02 -2.54
C PRO A 123 1.94 -10.57 -2.48
N ILE A 124 3.19 -10.25 -2.83
CA ILE A 124 3.68 -8.85 -2.83
C ILE A 124 2.91 -8.03 -3.87
N MET A 125 2.81 -8.50 -5.11
CA MET A 125 2.08 -7.80 -6.16
C MET A 125 0.61 -7.60 -5.76
N MET A 126 -0.07 -8.68 -5.37
CA MET A 126 -1.47 -8.64 -4.94
C MET A 126 -1.67 -7.72 -3.72
N SER A 127 -0.78 -7.81 -2.73
CA SER A 127 -0.84 -6.97 -1.54
C SER A 127 -0.65 -5.49 -1.86
N MET A 128 0.33 -5.14 -2.73
CA MET A 128 0.57 -3.75 -3.10
C MET A 128 -0.61 -3.19 -3.92
N PHE A 129 -1.16 -3.93 -4.87
CA PHE A 129 -2.36 -3.48 -5.61
C PHE A 129 -3.59 -3.37 -4.71
N LYS A 130 -3.77 -4.27 -3.74
CA LYS A 130 -4.82 -4.16 -2.73
C LYS A 130 -4.64 -2.88 -1.89
N THR A 131 -3.42 -2.59 -1.46
CA THR A 131 -3.09 -1.36 -0.72
C THR A 131 -3.37 -0.11 -1.54
N ILE A 132 -2.99 -0.08 -2.82
CA ILE A 132 -3.31 1.01 -3.76
C ILE A 132 -4.83 1.18 -3.86
N ARG A 133 -5.58 0.09 -4.03
CA ARG A 133 -7.03 0.15 -4.09
C ARG A 133 -7.66 0.71 -2.80
N ILE A 134 -7.26 0.21 -1.64
CA ILE A 134 -7.76 0.70 -0.34
C ILE A 134 -7.47 2.19 -0.19
N SER A 135 -6.25 2.63 -0.52
CA SER A 135 -5.87 4.04 -0.47
C SER A 135 -6.74 4.91 -1.38
N ASN A 136 -6.97 4.46 -2.62
CA ASN A 136 -7.80 5.19 -3.57
C ASN A 136 -9.27 5.25 -3.14
N VAL A 137 -9.82 4.15 -2.64
CA VAL A 137 -11.19 4.11 -2.11
C VAL A 137 -11.32 5.00 -0.88
N ALA A 138 -10.33 4.98 0.04
CA ALA A 138 -10.31 5.87 1.20
C ALA A 138 -10.28 7.34 0.78
N LEU A 139 -9.37 7.74 -0.12
CA LEU A 139 -9.27 9.12 -0.61
C LEU A 139 -10.55 9.59 -1.32
N ASN A 140 -11.19 8.71 -2.06
CA ASN A 140 -12.44 9.01 -2.76
C ASN A 140 -13.61 9.27 -1.79
N ASN A 141 -13.65 8.56 -0.66
CA ASN A 141 -14.80 8.57 0.24
C ASN A 141 -14.53 9.33 1.56
N ILE A 142 -13.32 9.83 1.82
CA ILE A 142 -12.97 10.50 3.08
C ILE A 142 -13.80 11.76 3.35
N HIS A 143 -14.40 12.34 2.33
CA HIS A 143 -15.31 13.48 2.45
C HIS A 143 -16.62 13.12 3.16
N MET A 144 -16.97 11.83 3.23
CA MET A 144 -18.15 11.32 3.94
C MET A 144 -17.92 11.19 5.45
N LEU A 145 -16.68 11.22 5.91
CA LEU A 145 -16.33 11.04 7.31
C LEU A 145 -16.79 12.26 8.13
N ALA A 146 -17.88 12.08 8.88
CA ALA A 146 -18.61 13.17 9.54
C ALA A 146 -18.28 13.32 11.02
N ASP A 147 -17.78 12.27 11.68
CA ASP A 147 -17.51 12.23 13.12
C ASP A 147 -16.02 12.30 13.48
N ALA A 148 -15.18 12.76 12.55
CA ALA A 148 -13.77 13.03 12.78
C ALA A 148 -13.44 14.50 12.59
N ASP A 149 -12.46 15.00 13.35
CA ASP A 149 -11.95 16.33 13.18
C ASP A 149 -11.07 16.50 11.93
N THR A 150 -10.76 17.74 11.60
CA THR A 150 -9.96 18.06 10.41
C THR A 150 -8.54 17.50 10.51
N GLU A 151 -7.96 17.42 11.70
CA GLU A 151 -6.62 16.85 11.93
C GLU A 151 -6.62 15.36 11.59
N THR A 152 -7.57 14.60 12.10
CA THR A 152 -7.77 13.19 11.82
C THR A 152 -8.00 12.92 10.32
N ILE A 153 -8.87 13.72 9.68
CA ILE A 153 -9.12 13.62 8.25
C ILE A 153 -7.84 13.86 7.44
N ASN A 154 -7.06 14.87 7.80
CA ASN A 154 -5.80 15.17 7.14
C ASN A 154 -4.76 14.05 7.39
N ASP A 155 -4.74 13.46 8.58
CA ASP A 155 -3.85 12.35 8.87
C ASP A 155 -4.15 11.13 7.98
N PHE A 156 -5.42 10.75 7.85
CA PHE A 156 -5.80 9.67 6.92
C PHE A 156 -5.44 9.99 5.47
N LYS A 157 -5.62 11.23 5.02
CA LYS A 157 -5.19 11.64 3.67
C LYS A 157 -3.68 11.48 3.52
N GLY A 158 -2.89 11.96 4.48
CA GLY A 158 -1.44 11.81 4.49
C GLY A 158 -1.00 10.35 4.41
N GLN A 159 -1.61 9.51 5.23
CA GLN A 159 -1.34 8.07 5.23
C GLN A 159 -1.72 7.42 3.90
N ALA A 160 -2.89 7.73 3.35
CA ALA A 160 -3.37 7.15 2.09
C ALA A 160 -2.46 7.51 0.91
N PHE A 161 -2.05 8.77 0.78
CA PHE A 161 -1.07 9.18 -0.23
C PHE A 161 0.28 8.49 -0.03
N PHE A 162 0.76 8.41 1.20
CA PHE A 162 2.03 7.76 1.51
C PHE A 162 2.02 6.28 1.12
N VAL A 163 1.02 5.51 1.56
CA VAL A 163 0.99 4.07 1.30
C VAL A 163 0.73 3.75 -0.17
N ARG A 164 -0.01 4.60 -0.88
CA ARG A 164 -0.17 4.50 -2.34
C ARG A 164 1.15 4.69 -3.07
N ALA A 165 1.87 5.76 -2.75
CA ALA A 165 3.19 6.06 -3.29
C ALA A 165 4.20 4.95 -3.01
N TYR A 166 4.25 4.50 -1.75
CA TYR A 166 5.13 3.41 -1.33
C TYR A 166 4.85 2.12 -2.09
N SER A 167 3.58 1.78 -2.26
CA SER A 167 3.18 0.56 -2.98
C SER A 167 3.61 0.59 -4.44
N HIS A 168 3.42 1.72 -5.14
CA HIS A 168 3.91 1.88 -6.51
C HIS A 168 5.44 1.85 -6.57
N PHE A 169 6.13 2.47 -5.62
CA PHE A 169 7.58 2.43 -5.53
C PHE A 169 8.11 1.00 -5.28
N ALA A 170 7.46 0.24 -4.40
CA ALA A 170 7.82 -1.14 -4.13
C ALA A 170 7.67 -2.03 -5.36
N LEU A 171 6.54 -1.89 -6.08
CA LEU A 171 6.28 -2.61 -7.33
C LEU A 171 7.29 -2.24 -8.42
N LEU A 172 7.57 -0.94 -8.61
CA LEU A 172 8.54 -0.47 -9.60
C LEU A 172 9.93 -1.06 -9.39
N ARG A 173 10.39 -1.18 -8.14
CA ARG A 173 11.73 -1.74 -7.86
C ARG A 173 11.89 -3.18 -8.32
N ILE A 174 10.80 -3.93 -8.45
CA ILE A 174 10.82 -5.35 -8.85
C ILE A 174 10.48 -5.50 -10.34
N TRP A 175 9.48 -4.77 -10.83
CA TRP A 175 8.92 -4.97 -12.17
C TRP A 175 9.16 -3.82 -13.14
N GLY A 176 9.84 -2.78 -12.71
CA GLY A 176 10.05 -1.58 -13.51
C GLY A 176 8.83 -0.67 -13.58
N GLY A 177 8.80 0.25 -14.54
CA GLY A 177 7.69 1.17 -14.77
C GLY A 177 6.36 0.43 -14.94
N MET A 178 5.28 1.02 -14.44
CA MET A 178 3.98 0.36 -14.40
C MET A 178 2.84 1.38 -14.50
N PRO A 179 1.59 0.91 -14.71
CA PRO A 179 0.43 1.79 -14.59
C PRO A 179 0.41 2.46 -13.22
N TYR A 180 0.20 3.78 -13.19
CA TYR A 180 0.03 4.50 -11.94
C TYR A 180 -1.47 4.68 -11.67
N ILE A 181 -1.98 3.97 -10.68
CA ILE A 181 -3.40 3.92 -10.37
C ILE A 181 -3.66 4.87 -9.21
N ASP A 182 -4.19 6.05 -9.51
CA ASP A 182 -4.46 7.14 -8.56
C ASP A 182 -5.94 7.41 -8.32
N TYR A 183 -6.81 6.51 -8.78
CA TYR A 183 -8.27 6.56 -8.60
C TYR A 183 -8.82 5.18 -8.21
N ALA A 184 -10.04 5.16 -7.66
CA ALA A 184 -10.73 3.92 -7.32
C ALA A 184 -11.32 3.28 -8.59
N ILE A 185 -10.68 2.23 -9.10
CA ILE A 185 -11.17 1.47 -10.26
C ILE A 185 -12.48 0.78 -9.91
N THR A 186 -13.49 0.94 -10.74
CA THR A 186 -14.81 0.29 -10.66
C THR A 186 -14.95 -0.83 -11.70
N ALA A 187 -16.06 -1.57 -11.65
CA ALA A 187 -16.32 -2.63 -12.63
C ALA A 187 -16.53 -2.10 -14.06
N ASP A 188 -16.98 -0.84 -14.18
CA ASP A 188 -17.31 -0.20 -15.45
C ASP A 188 -16.10 0.50 -16.09
N ASP A 189 -14.96 0.59 -15.37
CA ASP A 189 -13.76 1.23 -15.88
C ASP A 189 -12.99 0.34 -16.87
N VAL A 190 -12.23 0.97 -17.76
CA VAL A 190 -11.30 0.28 -18.67
C VAL A 190 -10.07 -0.17 -17.86
N TRP A 191 -9.86 -1.49 -17.81
CA TRP A 191 -8.77 -2.11 -17.06
C TRP A 191 -7.43 -2.16 -17.81
N ASP A 192 -7.44 -1.87 -19.11
CA ASP A 192 -6.22 -1.82 -19.93
C ASP A 192 -5.51 -0.47 -19.77
N ILE A 193 -4.88 -0.28 -18.61
CA ILE A 193 -4.15 0.93 -18.25
C ILE A 193 -2.70 0.77 -18.72
N PRO A 194 -2.18 1.66 -19.59
CA PRO A 194 -0.84 1.54 -20.13
C PRO A 194 0.23 1.71 -19.05
N ARG A 195 1.34 1.00 -19.21
CA ARG A 195 2.52 1.16 -18.35
C ARG A 195 3.19 2.51 -18.61
N LEU A 196 3.58 3.18 -17.56
CA LEU A 196 4.46 4.33 -17.62
C LEU A 196 5.93 3.89 -17.65
N SER A 197 6.82 4.79 -18.06
CA SER A 197 8.26 4.60 -17.89
C SER A 197 8.65 4.59 -16.41
N ASN A 198 9.86 4.10 -16.10
CA ASN A 198 10.40 4.18 -14.72
C ASN A 198 10.41 5.62 -14.22
N ASN A 199 10.90 6.55 -15.03
CA ASN A 199 11.01 7.96 -14.65
C ASN A 199 9.65 8.59 -14.34
N GLU A 200 8.65 8.38 -15.22
CA GLU A 200 7.30 8.91 -15.02
C GLU A 200 6.62 8.29 -13.78
N THR A 201 6.75 6.98 -13.58
CA THR A 201 6.21 6.31 -12.38
C THR A 201 6.83 6.92 -11.11
N LEU A 202 8.15 7.11 -11.09
CA LEU A 202 8.87 7.68 -9.94
C LEU A 202 8.50 9.14 -9.67
N LYS A 203 8.25 9.92 -10.72
CA LYS A 203 7.76 11.30 -10.57
C LYS A 203 6.35 11.36 -9.99
N ARG A 204 5.47 10.44 -10.37
CA ARG A 204 4.14 10.33 -9.75
C ARG A 204 4.22 9.87 -8.30
N VAL A 205 5.10 8.93 -7.98
CA VAL A 205 5.43 8.55 -6.60
C VAL A 205 5.87 9.78 -5.79
N ALA A 206 6.77 10.60 -6.34
CA ALA A 206 7.24 11.81 -5.68
C ALA A 206 6.12 12.84 -5.44
N ALA A 207 5.19 12.99 -6.39
CA ALA A 207 4.03 13.88 -6.25
C ALA A 207 3.05 13.42 -5.16
N ASP A 208 2.78 12.12 -5.07
CA ASP A 208 1.97 11.56 -3.98
C ASP A 208 2.65 11.76 -2.62
N LEU A 209 3.99 11.64 -2.55
CA LEU A 209 4.74 11.88 -1.32
C LEU A 209 4.75 13.35 -0.90
N ASP A 210 4.71 14.28 -1.85
CA ASP A 210 4.48 15.70 -1.53
C ASP A 210 3.08 15.92 -0.98
N SER A 211 2.07 15.29 -1.57
CA SER A 211 0.71 15.32 -1.06
C SER A 211 0.63 14.73 0.36
N ALA A 212 1.29 13.59 0.59
CA ALA A 212 1.37 12.97 1.90
C ALA A 212 1.99 13.91 2.94
N ALA A 213 3.15 14.51 2.63
CA ALA A 213 3.83 15.43 3.54
C ALA A 213 2.98 16.67 3.84
N PHE A 214 2.30 17.23 2.83
CA PHE A 214 1.38 18.36 3.00
C PHE A 214 0.25 18.04 3.98
N TYR A 215 -0.39 16.88 3.83
CA TYR A 215 -1.48 16.48 4.72
C TYR A 215 -0.98 16.11 6.12
N PHE A 216 0.18 15.48 6.26
CA PHE A 216 0.80 15.25 7.56
C PHE A 216 1.16 16.53 8.29
N GLU A 217 1.63 17.56 7.57
CA GLU A 217 1.85 18.88 8.16
C GLU A 217 0.56 19.50 8.69
N LYS A 218 -0.53 19.43 7.90
CA LYS A 218 -1.87 19.91 8.31
C LYS A 218 -2.44 19.13 9.50
N ALA A 219 -2.05 17.87 9.65
CA ALA A 219 -2.45 17.01 10.76
C ALA A 219 -1.51 17.09 11.98
N GLY A 220 -0.46 17.92 11.96
CA GLY A 220 0.53 17.92 13.04
C GLY A 220 1.32 16.61 13.14
N LYS A 221 1.36 15.78 12.08
CA LYS A 221 1.98 14.45 12.05
C LYS A 221 3.28 14.41 11.22
N MET A 222 4.03 15.51 11.25
CA MET A 222 5.38 15.49 10.66
C MET A 222 6.31 14.57 11.42
N ARG A 223 6.11 14.40 12.72
CA ARG A 223 6.74 13.40 13.58
C ARG A 223 5.67 12.68 14.39
N ARG A 224 5.85 11.38 14.69
CA ARG A 224 4.93 10.56 15.52
C ARG A 224 5.62 9.91 16.70
N ASP A 225 6.89 9.57 16.54
CA ASP A 225 7.70 9.00 17.60
C ASP A 225 8.00 10.08 18.66
N PRO A 226 8.21 9.69 19.91
CA PRO A 226 8.59 10.61 20.97
C PRO A 226 9.92 11.29 20.65
N GLY A 227 10.07 12.52 21.08
CA GLY A 227 11.30 13.28 20.94
C GLY A 227 12.50 12.67 21.69
N PRO A 228 13.72 13.14 21.42
CA PRO A 228 14.89 12.74 22.15
C PRO A 228 14.70 12.94 23.66
N GLY A 229 14.88 11.87 24.45
CA GLY A 229 14.71 11.91 25.91
C GLY A 229 13.29 11.70 26.41
N GLU A 230 12.31 11.59 25.52
CA GLU A 230 10.96 11.19 25.88
C GLU A 230 10.80 9.68 25.87
N THR A 231 10.20 9.13 26.93
CA THR A 231 9.83 7.71 26.93
C THR A 231 8.53 7.55 26.16
N GLY A 232 8.62 7.15 24.91
CA GLY A 232 7.43 6.83 24.10
C GLY A 232 6.70 5.62 24.64
N HIS A 233 5.41 5.62 24.46
CA HIS A 233 4.60 4.45 24.71
C HIS A 233 4.86 3.43 23.60
N LEU A 234 5.79 2.50 23.81
CA LEU A 234 6.14 1.43 22.86
C LEU A 234 4.91 0.64 22.37
N ASN A 235 3.78 0.79 23.04
CA ASN A 235 2.52 0.15 22.72
C ASN A 235 1.53 1.05 21.98
N ASP A 236 1.90 2.29 21.64
CA ASP A 236 1.02 3.15 20.83
C ASP A 236 1.17 2.78 19.35
N PRO A 237 0.16 2.16 18.72
CA PRO A 237 0.21 1.77 17.32
C PRO A 237 0.34 2.95 16.37
N GLU A 238 -0.01 4.16 16.81
CA GLU A 238 0.04 5.37 15.97
C GLU A 238 1.48 5.83 15.71
N GLN A 239 2.41 5.60 16.62
CA GLN A 239 3.82 5.98 16.45
C GLN A 239 4.52 5.23 15.29
N TRP A 240 4.01 4.04 14.92
CA TRP A 240 4.57 3.22 13.85
C TRP A 240 3.98 3.51 12.47
N ARG A 241 3.01 4.43 12.38
CA ARG A 241 2.45 4.86 11.10
C ARG A 241 3.39 5.84 10.39
N PRO A 242 3.28 5.95 9.05
CA PRO A 242 4.10 6.91 8.31
C PRO A 242 3.83 8.35 8.78
N ASN A 243 4.84 9.19 8.64
CA ASN A 243 4.81 10.59 9.00
C ASN A 243 5.38 11.49 7.88
N GLY A 244 5.31 12.80 8.05
CA GLY A 244 5.73 13.74 7.03
C GLY A 244 7.23 13.70 6.72
N VAL A 245 8.07 13.50 7.73
CA VAL A 245 9.53 13.37 7.54
C VAL A 245 9.85 12.13 6.71
N ALA A 246 9.18 11.00 7.00
CA ALA A 246 9.33 9.78 6.21
C ALA A 246 8.87 9.97 4.75
N ALA A 247 7.79 10.75 4.53
CA ALA A 247 7.34 11.07 3.17
C ALA A 247 8.39 11.88 2.39
N LYS A 248 8.99 12.90 3.01
CA LYS A 248 10.06 13.70 2.38
C LYS A 248 11.31 12.84 2.10
N ALA A 249 11.72 11.98 3.03
CA ALA A 249 12.85 11.08 2.84
C ALA A 249 12.63 10.09 1.69
N LEU A 250 11.43 9.49 1.63
CA LEU A 250 11.07 8.57 0.54
C LEU A 250 10.98 9.29 -0.81
N LYS A 251 10.51 10.56 -0.85
CA LYS A 251 10.52 11.39 -2.05
C LYS A 251 11.96 11.57 -2.58
N GLY A 252 12.89 11.95 -1.72
CA GLY A 252 14.30 12.10 -2.10
C GLY A 252 14.84 10.80 -2.71
N ARG A 253 14.54 9.68 -2.10
CA ARG A 253 14.94 8.35 -2.60
C ARG A 253 14.28 8.04 -3.95
N ALA A 254 13.01 8.30 -4.14
CA ALA A 254 12.30 8.05 -5.40
C ALA A 254 12.89 8.88 -6.54
N LEU A 255 13.18 10.17 -6.31
CA LEU A 255 13.79 11.04 -7.29
C LEU A 255 15.25 10.66 -7.59
N LEU A 256 16.00 10.14 -6.61
CA LEU A 256 17.33 9.58 -6.84
C LEU A 256 17.27 8.36 -7.78
N TYR A 257 16.27 7.49 -7.63
CA TYR A 257 16.03 6.39 -8.58
C TYR A 257 15.66 6.92 -9.97
N ALA A 258 14.85 7.99 -10.05
CA ALA A 258 14.50 8.62 -11.33
C ALA A 258 15.71 9.24 -12.04
N ALA A 259 16.66 9.76 -11.28
CA ALA A 259 17.91 10.33 -11.78
C ALA A 259 18.97 9.31 -12.18
N SER A 260 18.83 8.04 -11.72
CA SER A 260 19.80 6.99 -12.01
C SER A 260 19.89 6.71 -13.52
N PRO A 261 21.05 6.25 -14.05
CA PRO A 261 21.24 6.02 -15.49
C PRO A 261 20.18 5.12 -16.14
N LEU A 262 19.59 4.19 -15.35
CA LEU A 262 18.54 3.29 -15.83
C LEU A 262 17.21 4.02 -16.11
N SER A 263 16.93 5.10 -15.40
CA SER A 263 15.61 5.76 -15.40
C SER A 263 15.65 7.20 -15.90
N ASN A 264 16.84 7.82 -15.94
CA ASN A 264 17.01 9.24 -16.24
C ASN A 264 16.57 9.56 -17.68
N THR A 265 15.66 10.50 -17.82
CA THR A 265 15.16 10.97 -19.12
C THR A 265 15.43 12.45 -19.37
N ASN A 266 15.83 13.23 -18.34
CA ASN A 266 16.03 14.67 -18.43
C ASN A 266 17.47 15.09 -18.07
N GLY A 267 18.42 14.18 -18.09
CA GLY A 267 19.82 14.47 -17.87
C GLY A 267 20.11 15.13 -16.52
N GLN A 268 20.79 16.26 -16.54
CA GLN A 268 21.17 16.99 -15.33
C GLN A 268 19.99 17.45 -14.47
N LYS A 269 18.83 17.68 -15.07
CA LYS A 269 17.65 18.15 -14.35
C LYS A 269 17.16 17.10 -13.33
N ASP A 270 17.09 15.83 -13.70
CA ASP A 270 16.66 14.78 -12.80
C ASP A 270 17.63 14.64 -11.60
N TRP A 271 18.93 14.81 -11.80
CA TRP A 271 19.93 14.85 -10.71
C TRP A 271 19.76 16.05 -9.79
N GLN A 272 19.47 17.22 -10.34
CA GLN A 272 19.20 18.43 -9.55
C GLN A 272 17.95 18.26 -8.70
N ASP A 273 16.87 17.76 -9.27
CA ASP A 273 15.61 17.51 -8.55
C ASP A 273 15.79 16.51 -7.40
N ALA A 274 16.56 15.45 -7.64
CA ALA A 274 16.91 14.47 -6.61
C ALA A 274 17.75 15.10 -5.48
N ALA A 275 18.76 15.88 -5.82
CA ALA A 275 19.63 16.54 -4.84
C ALA A 275 18.85 17.53 -3.97
N ILE A 276 17.99 18.34 -4.58
CA ILE A 276 17.11 19.29 -3.85
C ILE A 276 16.20 18.53 -2.90
N ALA A 277 15.51 17.49 -3.36
CA ALA A 277 14.58 16.73 -2.53
C ALA A 277 15.28 16.01 -1.36
N CYS A 278 16.48 15.46 -1.59
CA CYS A 278 17.26 14.84 -0.52
C CYS A 278 17.70 15.90 0.52
N TRP A 279 18.14 17.07 0.05
CA TRP A 279 18.54 18.15 0.95
C TRP A 279 17.35 18.68 1.77
N GLU A 280 16.20 18.90 1.15
CA GLU A 280 14.97 19.27 1.84
C GLU A 280 14.58 18.24 2.91
N ALA A 281 14.70 16.94 2.59
CA ALA A 281 14.40 15.88 3.54
C ALA A 281 15.31 15.94 4.77
N ILE A 282 16.61 16.20 4.59
CA ILE A 282 17.57 16.37 5.70
C ILE A 282 17.18 17.57 6.56
N LYS A 283 16.89 18.72 5.95
CA LYS A 283 16.52 19.93 6.67
C LYS A 283 15.24 19.77 7.48
N ILE A 284 14.24 19.12 6.91
CA ILE A 284 13.00 18.83 7.61
C ILE A 284 13.23 17.80 8.74
N ALA A 285 14.06 16.78 8.52
CA ALA A 285 14.40 15.83 9.57
C ALA A 285 15.07 16.54 10.76
N GLU A 286 16.07 17.42 10.51
CA GLU A 286 16.72 18.23 11.54
C GLU A 286 15.72 19.13 12.28
N GLN A 287 14.79 19.77 11.55
CA GLN A 287 13.75 20.63 12.14
C GLN A 287 12.84 19.88 13.11
N TYR A 288 12.59 18.60 12.84
CA TYR A 288 11.79 17.72 13.70
C TYR A 288 12.65 16.83 14.61
N GLU A 289 13.89 17.26 14.88
CA GLU A 289 14.80 16.65 15.85
C GLU A 289 15.21 15.20 15.55
N TYR A 290 15.19 14.81 14.29
CA TYR A 290 15.83 13.57 13.86
C TYR A 290 17.34 13.80 13.67
N ALA A 291 18.14 12.95 14.25
CA ALA A 291 19.59 13.02 14.14
C ALA A 291 20.20 11.64 13.95
N LEU A 292 21.37 11.60 13.33
CA LEU A 292 22.19 10.41 13.33
C LEU A 292 22.77 10.20 14.73
N LEU A 293 22.79 8.95 15.20
CA LEU A 293 23.49 8.64 16.43
C LEU A 293 24.97 8.96 16.26
N PRO A 294 25.62 9.59 17.27
CA PRO A 294 27.04 9.80 17.22
C PRO A 294 27.76 8.47 17.09
N ALA A 295 28.85 8.44 16.32
CA ALA A 295 29.70 7.27 16.24
C ALA A 295 30.22 6.94 17.64
N ALA A 296 30.07 5.67 18.04
CA ALA A 296 30.57 5.18 19.34
C ALA A 296 32.09 5.13 19.35
#